data_118391b73bde33798017f1d01a8e6710
#
_entry.id   118391b73bde33798017f1d01a8e6710
#
_cell.length_a   1.000
_cell.length_b   1.000
_cell.length_c   1.000
_cell.angle_alpha   90.00
_cell.angle_beta   90.00
_cell.angle_gamma   90.00
#
_symmetry.space_group_name_H-M   'P 1'
#
loop_
_entity.id
_entity.type
_entity.pdbx_description
1 polymer ?
#
loop_
_entity_poly.entity_id
_entity_poly.type
_entity_poly.pdbx_seq_one_letter_code
_entity_poly.pdbx_strand_id
1 'polypeptide(L)'
;MSAEVGPDGQPPRFDGAAWVSQDGRYWWNGAAWQPVARPRAFRPSMLLILLAVFIFGAVGYIAFNLLHQPFAGEGVSNAKIDSRTEIEFDYRRGSTCNNLTFQYNFFDSGSKQVDVFHDITGGKVDGGVVTHFDIKGDASQPIDSRAVRFEADATCND
;
A
#
# COMPACT_ATOMS: atom_id res chain seq x y z
N MET A 1 13.94 46.66 48.53
CA MET A 1 13.65 47.72 47.55
C MET A 1 12.35 47.37 46.91
N SER A 2 11.32 48.19 47.07
CA SER A 2 9.97 47.92 46.53
C SER A 2 9.87 48.54 45.16
N ALA A 3 9.37 47.81 44.21
CA ALA A 3 8.98 48.34 42.88
C ALA A 3 7.80 49.27 43.08
N GLU A 4 7.98 50.56 42.93
CA GLU A 4 6.93 51.54 43.34
C GLU A 4 5.70 51.54 42.41
N VAL A 5 5.86 51.43 41.13
CA VAL A 5 4.78 51.38 40.10
C VAL A 5 5.28 50.64 38.88
N GLY A 6 4.41 49.84 38.26
CA GLY A 6 4.70 49.15 37.02
C GLY A 6 4.65 50.07 35.79
N PRO A 7 5.19 49.62 34.63
CA PRO A 7 5.14 50.36 33.39
C PRO A 7 3.70 50.60 32.88
N ASP A 8 2.72 49.84 33.41
CA ASP A 8 1.30 49.95 33.17
C ASP A 8 0.63 50.98 34.08
N GLY A 9 1.40 51.67 34.95
CA GLY A 9 0.89 52.69 35.87
C GLY A 9 0.15 52.12 37.08
N GLN A 10 0.20 50.82 37.32
CA GLN A 10 -0.43 50.13 38.43
C GLN A 10 0.58 49.54 39.43
N PRO A 11 0.16 49.34 40.69
CA PRO A 11 1.03 48.71 41.68
C PRO A 11 1.36 47.26 41.25
N PRO A 12 2.62 46.86 41.31
CA PRO A 12 3.04 45.52 40.89
C PRO A 12 2.50 44.44 41.81
N ARG A 13 2.34 43.25 41.31
CA ARG A 13 2.01 42.05 42.07
C ARG A 13 3.23 41.12 42.17
N PHE A 14 3.36 40.46 43.30
CA PHE A 14 4.38 39.42 43.48
C PHE A 14 3.80 38.06 43.02
N ASP A 15 4.45 37.37 42.10
CA ASP A 15 4.01 36.06 41.57
C ASP A 15 4.60 34.84 42.30
N GLY A 16 5.33 35.07 43.38
CA GLY A 16 6.04 34.07 44.17
C GLY A 16 7.55 33.99 43.86
N ALA A 17 8.02 34.52 42.73
CA ALA A 17 9.41 34.55 42.35
C ALA A 17 9.92 35.96 42.03
N ALA A 18 9.11 36.80 41.42
CA ALA A 18 9.46 38.15 41.00
C ALA A 18 8.25 39.10 41.08
N TRP A 19 8.54 40.40 41.09
CA TRP A 19 7.50 41.42 40.90
C TRP A 19 7.16 41.54 39.43
N VAL A 20 5.86 41.43 39.10
CA VAL A 20 5.36 41.50 37.72
C VAL A 20 4.31 42.62 37.60
N SER A 21 4.23 43.27 36.43
CA SER A 21 3.19 44.26 36.14
C SER A 21 1.79 43.59 36.15
N GLN A 22 0.75 44.35 36.40
CA GLN A 22 -0.62 43.80 36.46
C GLN A 22 -1.05 43.16 35.13
N ASP A 23 -0.54 43.69 34.01
CA ASP A 23 -0.81 43.15 32.65
C ASP A 23 0.05 41.94 32.31
N GLY A 24 1.01 41.52 33.18
CA GLY A 24 1.91 40.38 33.01
C GLY A 24 2.93 40.51 31.88
N ARG A 25 3.15 41.72 31.38
CA ARG A 25 4.08 41.97 30.26
C ARG A 25 5.48 42.29 30.70
N TYR A 26 5.69 42.72 31.94
CA TYR A 26 6.96 43.12 32.49
C TYR A 26 7.22 42.44 33.83
N TRP A 27 8.47 42.16 34.13
CA TRP A 27 8.96 41.69 35.41
C TRP A 27 10.07 42.58 35.91
N TRP A 28 10.18 42.72 37.23
CA TRP A 28 11.19 43.56 37.88
C TRP A 28 12.43 42.74 38.20
N ASN A 29 13.62 43.14 37.68
CA ASN A 29 14.91 42.45 37.90
C ASN A 29 15.68 42.97 39.11
N GLY A 30 15.09 43.84 39.93
CA GLY A 30 15.74 44.50 41.05
C GLY A 30 16.27 45.91 40.75
N ALA A 31 16.39 46.28 39.47
CA ALA A 31 16.91 47.58 39.04
C ALA A 31 16.00 48.26 38.00
N ALA A 32 15.38 47.48 37.14
CA ALA A 32 14.52 47.98 36.06
C ALA A 32 13.44 46.98 35.66
N TRP A 33 12.35 47.45 35.05
CA TRP A 33 11.32 46.64 34.46
C TRP A 33 11.81 46.04 33.13
N GLN A 34 11.72 44.71 33.00
CA GLN A 34 12.13 43.97 31.83
C GLN A 34 10.88 43.35 31.14
N PRO A 35 10.79 43.37 29.83
CA PRO A 35 9.71 42.70 29.15
C PRO A 35 9.79 41.20 29.35
N VAL A 36 8.62 40.54 29.65
CA VAL A 36 8.53 39.08 29.70
C VAL A 36 8.67 38.55 28.28
N ALA A 37 9.70 37.76 28.04
CA ALA A 37 9.94 37.12 26.77
C ALA A 37 8.75 36.12 26.48
N ARG A 38 7.87 36.49 25.58
CA ARG A 38 6.82 35.57 25.13
C ARG A 38 7.47 34.49 24.28
N PRO A 39 7.20 33.19 24.53
CA PRO A 39 7.64 32.15 23.62
C PRO A 39 7.09 32.50 22.23
N ARG A 40 7.97 32.59 21.25
CA ARG A 40 7.56 32.76 19.85
C ARG A 40 6.66 31.61 19.50
N ALA A 41 5.40 31.86 19.19
CA ALA A 41 4.50 30.84 18.67
C ALA A 41 5.18 30.23 17.43
N PHE A 42 5.44 28.92 17.50
CA PHE A 42 5.99 28.18 16.38
C PHE A 42 4.99 28.27 15.21
N ARG A 43 5.31 29.09 14.21
CA ARG A 43 4.57 29.14 12.97
C ARG A 43 5.32 28.24 11.99
N PRO A 44 4.82 27.00 11.75
CA PRO A 44 5.44 26.16 10.72
C PRO A 44 5.43 26.93 9.42
N SER A 45 6.56 26.96 8.72
CA SER A 45 6.62 27.59 7.41
C SER A 45 5.69 26.83 6.47
N MET A 46 5.06 27.53 5.52
CA MET A 46 4.19 26.91 4.51
C MET A 46 4.90 25.75 3.79
N LEU A 47 6.22 25.86 3.62
CA LEU A 47 7.06 24.82 3.06
C LEU A 47 7.05 23.51 3.90
N LEU A 48 7.13 23.62 5.24
CA LEU A 48 7.07 22.46 6.14
C LEU A 48 5.71 21.78 6.09
N ILE A 49 4.63 22.54 5.98
CA ILE A 49 3.28 22.00 5.85
C ILE A 49 3.15 21.25 4.53
N LEU A 50 3.60 21.84 3.41
CA LEU A 50 3.57 21.19 2.10
C LEU A 50 4.42 19.92 2.06
N LEU A 51 5.61 19.95 2.67
CA LEU A 51 6.48 18.78 2.78
C LEU A 51 5.81 17.65 3.59
N ALA A 52 5.18 17.99 4.71
CA ALA A 52 4.43 17.02 5.52
C ALA A 52 3.28 16.38 4.73
N VAL A 53 2.47 17.18 4.02
CA VAL A 53 1.37 16.69 3.17
C VAL A 53 1.90 15.77 2.08
N PHE A 54 3.02 16.13 1.45
CA PHE A 54 3.64 15.30 0.41
C PHE A 54 4.13 13.96 0.96
N ILE A 55 4.82 13.96 2.11
CA ILE A 55 5.31 12.73 2.75
C ILE A 55 4.14 11.83 3.16
N PHE A 56 3.12 12.37 3.83
CA PHE A 56 1.95 11.60 4.24
C PHE A 56 1.16 11.07 3.03
N GLY A 57 1.04 11.87 1.97
CA GLY A 57 0.43 11.45 0.71
C GLY A 57 1.19 10.30 0.04
N ALA A 58 2.52 10.39 -0.04
CA ALA A 58 3.36 9.35 -0.61
C ALA A 58 3.32 8.05 0.21
N VAL A 59 3.43 8.14 1.53
CA VAL A 59 3.33 6.97 2.43
C VAL A 59 1.95 6.34 2.34
N GLY A 60 0.88 7.15 2.33
CA GLY A 60 -0.50 6.67 2.17
C GLY A 60 -0.70 5.96 0.84
N TYR A 61 -0.17 6.51 -0.26
CA TYR A 61 -0.23 5.89 -1.58
C TYR A 61 0.51 4.54 -1.63
N ILE A 62 1.73 4.48 -1.06
CA ILE A 62 2.50 3.23 -1.00
C ILE A 62 1.78 2.19 -0.14
N ALA A 63 1.29 2.57 1.04
CA ALA A 63 0.54 1.67 1.91
C ALA A 63 -0.75 1.18 1.24
N PHE A 64 -1.49 2.08 0.57
CA PHE A 64 -2.68 1.71 -0.19
C PHE A 64 -2.35 0.70 -1.28
N ASN A 65 -1.29 0.91 -2.07
CA ASN A 65 -0.89 -0.05 -3.12
C ASN A 65 -0.41 -1.38 -2.54
N LEU A 66 0.31 -1.39 -1.41
CA LEU A 66 0.73 -2.63 -0.77
C LEU A 66 -0.44 -3.42 -0.16
N LEU A 67 -1.43 -2.72 0.41
CA LEU A 67 -2.61 -3.35 1.01
C LEU A 67 -3.67 -3.75 -0.04
N HIS A 68 -3.70 -3.05 -1.17
CA HIS A 68 -4.61 -3.31 -2.28
C HIS A 68 -3.92 -3.95 -3.49
N GLN A 69 -2.62 -4.30 -3.37
CA GLN A 69 -2.17 -5.35 -4.25
C GLN A 69 -3.12 -6.50 -3.99
N PRO A 70 -3.92 -6.93 -4.99
CA PRO A 70 -4.59 -8.20 -4.85
C PRO A 70 -3.45 -9.13 -4.44
N PHE A 71 -3.50 -9.69 -3.24
CA PHE A 71 -2.73 -10.88 -2.91
C PHE A 71 -2.73 -11.66 -4.19
N ALA A 72 -1.56 -12.00 -4.75
CA ALA A 72 -1.48 -12.69 -6.03
C ALA A 72 -2.57 -13.75 -5.97
N GLY A 73 -3.75 -13.35 -6.47
CA GLY A 73 -5.02 -13.99 -6.16
C GLY A 73 -4.95 -15.35 -6.79
N GLU A 74 -5.83 -16.24 -6.42
CA GLU A 74 -6.07 -17.44 -7.19
C GLU A 74 -5.93 -17.11 -8.67
N GLY A 75 -5.00 -17.76 -9.35
CA GLY A 75 -4.79 -17.45 -10.76
C GLY A 75 -3.55 -18.05 -11.34
N VAL A 76 -3.51 -17.94 -12.64
CA VAL A 76 -2.42 -18.39 -13.50
C VAL A 76 -1.45 -17.24 -13.71
N SER A 77 -0.15 -17.56 -13.65
CA SER A 77 0.94 -16.66 -13.98
C SER A 77 1.98 -17.41 -14.84
N ASN A 78 2.88 -16.68 -15.47
CA ASN A 78 3.94 -17.24 -16.31
C ASN A 78 3.44 -18.19 -17.41
N ALA A 79 2.21 -17.97 -17.92
CA ALA A 79 1.57 -18.83 -18.93
C ALA A 79 2.31 -18.74 -20.25
N LYS A 80 2.71 -19.90 -20.79
CA LYS A 80 3.47 -20.03 -22.01
C LYS A 80 3.04 -21.25 -22.82
N ILE A 81 2.95 -21.10 -24.12
CA ILE A 81 2.77 -22.21 -25.06
C ILE A 81 4.16 -22.60 -25.57
N ASP A 82 4.66 -23.74 -25.12
CA ASP A 82 5.99 -24.22 -25.53
C ASP A 82 5.97 -24.94 -26.88
N SER A 83 4.89 -25.65 -27.15
CA SER A 83 4.65 -26.30 -28.43
C SER A 83 3.15 -26.42 -28.70
N ARG A 84 2.80 -27.04 -29.83
CA ARG A 84 1.39 -27.31 -30.14
C ARG A 84 0.74 -28.38 -29.25
N THR A 85 1.53 -29.00 -28.39
CA THR A 85 1.06 -30.07 -27.49
C THR A 85 1.52 -29.86 -26.07
N GLU A 86 2.16 -28.70 -25.75
CA GLU A 86 2.76 -28.49 -24.45
C GLU A 86 2.57 -27.03 -24.00
N ILE A 87 2.05 -26.85 -22.79
CA ILE A 87 1.87 -25.56 -22.13
C ILE A 87 2.47 -25.61 -20.74
N GLU A 88 3.09 -24.51 -20.35
CA GLU A 88 3.62 -24.30 -19.00
C GLU A 88 2.92 -23.12 -18.34
N PHE A 89 2.68 -23.21 -17.04
CA PHE A 89 2.20 -22.10 -16.24
C PHE A 89 2.38 -22.35 -14.75
N ASP A 90 2.38 -21.28 -13.99
CA ASP A 90 2.32 -21.32 -12.54
C ASP A 90 0.88 -21.01 -12.07
N TYR A 91 0.38 -21.81 -11.15
CA TYR A 91 -0.93 -21.61 -10.56
C TYR A 91 -0.82 -21.45 -9.05
N ARG A 92 -1.56 -20.51 -8.50
CA ARG A 92 -1.69 -20.30 -7.06
C ARG A 92 -3.15 -20.22 -6.67
N ARG A 93 -3.48 -20.85 -5.53
CA ARG A 93 -4.80 -20.80 -4.91
C ARG A 93 -4.69 -20.44 -3.43
N GLY A 94 -5.69 -19.75 -2.88
CA GLY A 94 -5.73 -19.37 -1.46
C GLY A 94 -5.98 -20.54 -0.53
N SER A 95 -6.72 -21.57 -0.97
CA SER A 95 -7.09 -22.78 -0.20
C SER A 95 -6.63 -24.06 -0.88
N THR A 96 -6.36 -25.11 -0.11
CA THR A 96 -6.05 -26.43 -0.67
C THR A 96 -7.22 -26.97 -1.47
N CYS A 97 -6.93 -27.61 -2.60
CA CYS A 97 -7.88 -28.32 -3.45
C CYS A 97 -7.31 -29.71 -3.77
N ASN A 98 -8.08 -30.77 -3.54
CA ASN A 98 -7.61 -32.14 -3.78
C ASN A 98 -7.91 -32.63 -5.20
N ASN A 99 -8.91 -32.04 -5.84
CA ASN A 99 -9.33 -32.43 -7.19
C ASN A 99 -9.54 -31.19 -8.04
N LEU A 100 -8.43 -30.61 -8.52
CA LEU A 100 -8.43 -29.45 -9.39
C LEU A 100 -8.56 -29.87 -10.83
N THR A 101 -9.43 -29.15 -11.58
CA THR A 101 -9.54 -29.28 -13.03
C THR A 101 -9.34 -27.93 -13.69
N PHE A 102 -8.81 -27.92 -14.88
CA PHE A 102 -8.58 -26.75 -15.69
C PHE A 102 -9.39 -26.79 -16.98
N GLN A 103 -9.89 -25.62 -17.40
CA GLN A 103 -10.30 -25.34 -18.76
C GLN A 103 -9.32 -24.36 -19.37
N TYR A 104 -8.75 -24.68 -20.53
CA TYR A 104 -7.83 -23.81 -21.26
C TYR A 104 -8.53 -23.17 -22.45
N ASN A 105 -8.51 -21.85 -22.50
CA ASN A 105 -9.04 -21.08 -23.61
C ASN A 105 -7.87 -20.45 -24.36
N PHE A 106 -7.69 -20.78 -25.63
CA PHE A 106 -6.59 -20.33 -26.47
C PHE A 106 -7.01 -19.20 -27.38
N PHE A 107 -6.14 -18.21 -27.54
CA PHE A 107 -6.44 -16.98 -28.28
C PHE A 107 -5.35 -16.70 -29.33
N ASP A 108 -5.78 -16.12 -30.46
CA ASP A 108 -4.89 -15.59 -31.47
C ASP A 108 -4.35 -14.18 -31.09
N SER A 109 -3.51 -13.61 -31.96
CA SER A 109 -2.95 -12.26 -31.78
C SER A 109 -4.00 -11.15 -31.76
N GLY A 110 -5.20 -11.39 -32.29
CA GLY A 110 -6.34 -10.48 -32.26
C GLY A 110 -7.25 -10.68 -31.06
N SER A 111 -6.87 -11.51 -30.09
CA SER A 111 -7.67 -11.87 -28.90
C SER A 111 -8.98 -12.62 -29.24
N LYS A 112 -9.04 -13.25 -30.41
CA LYS A 112 -10.13 -14.15 -30.75
C LYS A 112 -9.81 -15.55 -30.22
N GLN A 113 -10.76 -16.19 -29.54
CA GLN A 113 -10.63 -17.57 -29.11
C GLN A 113 -10.59 -18.49 -30.35
N VAL A 114 -9.56 -19.32 -30.39
CA VAL A 114 -9.29 -20.22 -31.52
C VAL A 114 -9.37 -21.69 -31.15
N ASP A 115 -9.21 -21.98 -29.83
CA ASP A 115 -9.32 -23.36 -29.34
C ASP A 115 -9.72 -23.38 -27.87
N VAL A 116 -10.21 -24.53 -27.37
CA VAL A 116 -10.60 -24.74 -25.98
C VAL A 116 -10.40 -26.20 -25.58
N PHE A 117 -9.76 -26.45 -24.44
CA PHE A 117 -9.64 -27.78 -23.84
C PHE A 117 -10.32 -27.77 -22.47
N HIS A 118 -11.13 -28.79 -22.24
CA HIS A 118 -11.94 -28.94 -21.02
C HIS A 118 -11.44 -30.10 -20.15
N ASP A 119 -11.75 -30.01 -18.85
CA ASP A 119 -11.61 -31.13 -17.90
C ASP A 119 -10.18 -31.69 -17.75
N ILE A 120 -9.18 -30.86 -17.94
CA ILE A 120 -7.80 -31.27 -17.74
C ILE A 120 -7.50 -31.33 -16.24
N THR A 121 -7.21 -32.53 -15.75
CA THR A 121 -6.96 -32.77 -14.33
C THR A 121 -5.61 -32.16 -13.88
N GLY A 122 -5.67 -31.25 -12.94
CA GLY A 122 -4.48 -30.67 -12.27
C GLY A 122 -4.08 -31.38 -10.99
N GLY A 123 -4.92 -32.29 -10.48
CA GLY A 123 -4.66 -33.02 -9.24
C GLY A 123 -4.78 -32.17 -7.98
N LYS A 124 -3.97 -32.47 -6.96
CA LYS A 124 -3.95 -31.75 -5.69
C LYS A 124 -3.08 -30.50 -5.75
N VAL A 125 -3.60 -29.39 -5.24
CA VAL A 125 -2.85 -28.14 -5.06
C VAL A 125 -3.02 -27.66 -3.62
N ASP A 126 -1.90 -27.32 -2.98
CA ASP A 126 -1.92 -26.83 -1.61
C ASP A 126 -2.14 -25.31 -1.57
N GLY A 127 -2.97 -24.88 -0.61
CA GLY A 127 -3.32 -23.47 -0.43
C GLY A 127 -2.11 -22.59 -0.10
N GLY A 128 -2.04 -21.42 -0.74
CA GLY A 128 -0.98 -20.45 -0.53
C GLY A 128 0.34 -20.76 -1.24
N VAL A 129 0.47 -21.92 -1.88
CA VAL A 129 1.69 -22.36 -2.60
C VAL A 129 1.52 -22.12 -4.09
N VAL A 130 2.60 -21.68 -4.75
CA VAL A 130 2.65 -21.64 -6.22
C VAL A 130 3.01 -23.05 -6.70
N THR A 131 2.16 -23.63 -7.54
CA THR A 131 2.38 -24.93 -8.17
C THR A 131 2.68 -24.73 -9.64
N HIS A 132 3.79 -25.28 -10.10
CA HIS A 132 4.17 -25.28 -11.51
C HIS A 132 3.50 -26.43 -12.24
N PHE A 133 2.91 -26.14 -13.38
CA PHE A 133 2.27 -27.11 -14.27
C PHE A 133 3.00 -27.14 -15.61
N ASP A 134 3.39 -28.34 -16.02
CA ASP A 134 3.86 -28.70 -17.36
C ASP A 134 2.86 -29.70 -17.93
N ILE A 135 1.95 -29.24 -18.78
CA ILE A 135 0.86 -30.03 -19.33
C ILE A 135 1.18 -30.44 -20.75
N LYS A 136 1.30 -31.75 -20.94
CA LYS A 136 1.49 -32.38 -22.25
C LYS A 136 0.18 -32.95 -22.76
N GLY A 137 -0.27 -32.37 -23.86
CA GLY A 137 -1.49 -32.80 -24.54
C GLY A 137 -1.26 -33.97 -25.48
N ASP A 138 -2.34 -34.49 -26.00
CA ASP A 138 -2.30 -35.56 -27.02
C ASP A 138 -1.89 -34.98 -28.39
N ALA A 139 -0.92 -35.61 -29.03
CA ALA A 139 -0.46 -35.24 -30.36
C ALA A 139 -1.57 -35.39 -31.44
N SER A 140 -2.62 -36.15 -31.18
CA SER A 140 -3.79 -36.25 -32.03
C SER A 140 -4.73 -35.05 -31.97
N GLN A 141 -4.63 -34.24 -30.90
CA GLN A 141 -5.41 -33.02 -30.70
C GLN A 141 -4.47 -31.85 -30.39
N PRO A 142 -3.69 -31.41 -31.35
CA PRO A 142 -2.75 -30.32 -31.11
C PRO A 142 -3.50 -28.98 -30.98
N ILE A 143 -2.96 -28.09 -30.16
CA ILE A 143 -3.41 -26.68 -30.04
C ILE A 143 -3.44 -26.03 -31.42
N ASP A 144 -4.47 -25.23 -31.70
CA ASP A 144 -4.59 -24.49 -32.98
C ASP A 144 -3.32 -23.66 -33.22
N SER A 145 -2.79 -23.75 -34.44
CA SER A 145 -1.54 -23.08 -34.83
C SER A 145 -1.57 -21.55 -34.76
N ARG A 146 -2.75 -20.96 -34.65
CA ARG A 146 -2.97 -19.51 -34.50
C ARG A 146 -2.88 -19.05 -33.05
N ALA A 147 -2.92 -19.99 -32.08
CA ALA A 147 -2.86 -19.67 -30.67
C ALA A 147 -1.49 -19.05 -30.31
N VAL A 148 -1.51 -17.89 -29.71
CA VAL A 148 -0.32 -17.18 -29.23
C VAL A 148 -0.31 -16.99 -27.71
N ARG A 149 -1.48 -17.14 -27.07
CA ARG A 149 -1.66 -17.10 -25.61
C ARG A 149 -2.81 -17.99 -25.20
N PHE A 150 -2.86 -18.34 -23.91
CA PHE A 150 -4.00 -18.99 -23.31
C PHE A 150 -4.36 -18.39 -21.95
N GLU A 151 -5.57 -18.64 -21.55
CA GLU A 151 -6.08 -18.38 -20.20
C GLU A 151 -6.56 -19.72 -19.64
N ALA A 152 -6.32 -19.98 -18.36
CA ALA A 152 -6.77 -21.18 -17.70
C ALA A 152 -7.72 -20.83 -16.56
N ASP A 153 -8.94 -21.38 -16.66
CA ASP A 153 -9.96 -21.32 -15.62
C ASP A 153 -9.88 -22.58 -14.78
N ALA A 154 -9.75 -22.42 -13.46
CA ALA A 154 -9.55 -23.52 -12.53
C ALA A 154 -10.81 -23.76 -11.69
N THR A 155 -11.26 -25.00 -11.62
CA THR A 155 -12.41 -25.43 -10.81
C THR A 155 -11.96 -26.50 -9.79
N CYS A 156 -12.33 -26.30 -8.53
CA CYS A 156 -12.12 -27.30 -7.49
C CYS A 156 -13.37 -28.17 -7.33
N ASN A 157 -13.19 -29.49 -7.40
CA ASN A 157 -14.26 -30.49 -7.34
C ASN A 157 -14.15 -31.38 -6.07
N ASP A 158 -13.85 -30.77 -4.93
CA ASP A 158 -13.74 -31.44 -3.60
C ASP A 158 -15.11 -31.81 -3.04
#